data_a513007f221aa0a2c7535d58f86f1dc7
#
_entry.id   a513007f221aa0a2c7535d58f86f1dc7
#
_cell.length_a   1.000
_cell.length_b   1.000
_cell.length_c   1.000
_cell.angle_alpha   90.00
_cell.angle_beta   90.00
_cell.angle_gamma   90.00
#
_symmetry.space_group_name_H-M   'P 1'
#
loop_
_entity.id
_entity.type
_entity.pdbx_description
1 polymer ?
#
loop_
_entity_poly.entity_id
_entity_poly.type
_entity_poly.pdbx_seq_one_letter_code
_entity_poly.pdbx_strand_id
1 'polypeptide(L)'
;MAKNDLGRTIIDELRLCYTAESILLDELSELEIGGWKDFGEFSLFRTVSRHFKYGFDVLYNLYPDSRKKVATLRFGHHGEQEQSSYVYYRFENDVLYDQSIFDTTMMLPEMLGMTFQHITSIDLARDYRFDVVKKIRKIAKDEAVKVIVNCKVIDKNKDVPEGMFVFPLNFKKLSNPTISVKQAKAVKDKSKGLTLCGYNKTKEIETSSHKDYIKQFYGNPKSLHRLEVHQNNEEIKDFCKVNNIPQDISLITDQQFLDAMYDAHLSSLLRFTKGRTKLNWRDILH
;
A
#
# COMPACT_ATOMS: atom_id res chain seq x y z
N MET A 1 -2.57 25.89 -1.29
CA MET A 1 -2.32 24.44 -1.31
C MET A 1 -1.47 24.14 -2.55
N ALA A 2 -0.28 23.57 -2.38
CA ALA A 2 0.51 23.07 -3.51
C ALA A 2 -0.35 22.01 -4.21
N LYS A 3 -0.49 22.11 -5.54
CA LYS A 3 -1.11 21.04 -6.34
C LYS A 3 -0.28 19.80 -6.11
N ASN A 4 -0.90 18.74 -5.57
CA ASN A 4 -0.22 17.47 -5.40
C ASN A 4 0.24 16.99 -6.77
N ASP A 5 1.55 16.80 -6.92
CA ASP A 5 2.15 16.50 -8.20
C ASP A 5 1.82 15.05 -8.62
N LEU A 6 1.18 14.93 -9.76
CA LEU A 6 1.01 13.64 -10.41
C LEU A 6 2.38 13.05 -10.75
N GLY A 7 2.53 11.74 -10.56
CA GLY A 7 3.80 11.04 -10.73
C GLY A 7 4.68 10.98 -9.46
N ARG A 8 4.31 11.69 -8.39
CA ARG A 8 4.92 11.54 -7.07
C ARG A 8 4.43 10.25 -6.40
N THR A 9 5.30 9.59 -5.66
CA THR A 9 4.91 8.41 -4.87
C THR A 9 4.06 8.83 -3.68
N ILE A 10 2.92 8.17 -3.52
CA ILE A 10 2.01 8.33 -2.38
C ILE A 10 1.82 6.98 -1.70
N ILE A 11 1.40 7.00 -0.45
CA ILE A 11 0.97 5.82 0.30
C ILE A 11 -0.54 5.65 0.07
N ASP A 12 -0.97 4.48 -0.45
CA ASP A 12 -2.39 4.15 -0.67
C ASP A 12 -2.94 3.19 0.39
N GLU A 13 -2.10 2.35 0.99
CA GLU A 13 -2.42 1.55 2.18
C GLU A 13 -1.21 1.52 3.12
N LEU A 14 -1.46 1.60 4.43
CA LEU A 14 -0.42 1.53 5.45
C LEU A 14 -0.87 0.68 6.64
N ARG A 15 -0.05 -0.30 6.99
CA ARG A 15 -0.20 -1.12 8.19
C ARG A 15 1.10 -1.15 8.96
N LEU A 16 1.03 -0.82 10.22
CA LEU A 16 2.14 -0.76 11.15
C LEU A 16 1.99 -1.83 12.24
N CYS A 17 3.11 -2.26 12.78
CA CYS A 17 3.16 -3.13 13.95
C CYS A 17 3.86 -2.40 15.08
N TYR A 18 3.26 -2.45 16.24
CA TYR A 18 3.78 -1.94 17.52
C TYR A 18 3.82 -3.05 18.54
N THR A 19 4.52 -2.83 19.64
CA THR A 19 4.32 -3.56 20.89
C THR A 19 3.68 -2.63 21.91
N ALA A 20 2.87 -3.20 22.81
CA ALA A 20 2.25 -2.47 23.92
C ALA A 20 2.51 -3.21 25.23
N GLU A 21 2.49 -2.47 26.33
CA GLU A 21 2.56 -3.05 27.66
C GLU A 21 1.29 -3.86 27.99
N SER A 22 1.43 -4.89 28.82
CA SER A 22 0.32 -5.76 29.22
C SER A 22 -0.82 -4.98 29.86
N ILE A 23 -0.53 -3.97 30.68
CA ILE A 23 -1.52 -3.14 31.37
C ILE A 23 -2.49 -2.51 30.38
N LEU A 24 -2.00 -1.92 29.27
CA LEU A 24 -2.86 -1.35 28.23
C LEU A 24 -3.70 -2.44 27.54
N LEU A 25 -3.08 -3.58 27.20
CA LEU A 25 -3.77 -4.67 26.52
C LEU A 25 -4.85 -5.30 27.39
N ASP A 26 -4.59 -5.47 28.70
CA ASP A 26 -5.56 -5.98 29.66
C ASP A 26 -6.74 -5.03 29.79
N GLU A 27 -6.46 -3.73 29.96
CA GLU A 27 -7.49 -2.68 30.04
C GLU A 27 -8.39 -2.63 28.78
N LEU A 28 -7.81 -2.74 27.60
CA LEU A 28 -8.57 -2.78 26.35
C LEU A 28 -9.33 -4.09 26.17
N SER A 29 -8.82 -5.21 26.71
CA SER A 29 -9.47 -6.52 26.60
C SER A 29 -10.73 -6.64 27.45
N GLU A 30 -10.84 -5.87 28.54
CA GLU A 30 -12.01 -5.80 29.41
C GLU A 30 -13.21 -5.06 28.80
N LEU A 31 -12.99 -4.26 27.75
CA LEU A 31 -14.08 -3.57 27.07
C LEU A 31 -14.99 -4.58 26.36
N GLU A 32 -16.31 -4.46 26.55
CA GLU A 32 -17.29 -5.24 25.82
C GLU A 32 -17.41 -4.81 24.36
N ILE A 33 -17.86 -5.69 23.47
CA ILE A 33 -18.17 -5.34 22.07
C ILE A 33 -19.24 -4.24 22.06
N GLY A 34 -18.97 -3.15 21.34
CA GLY A 34 -19.81 -1.95 21.32
C GLY A 34 -19.45 -0.92 22.39
N GLY A 35 -18.58 -1.28 23.34
CA GLY A 35 -18.01 -0.35 24.31
C GLY A 35 -16.91 0.53 23.68
N TRP A 36 -16.61 1.62 24.32
CA TRP A 36 -15.57 2.55 23.89
C TRP A 36 -14.80 3.15 25.06
N LYS A 37 -13.63 3.68 24.74
CA LYS A 37 -12.77 4.36 25.70
C LYS A 37 -12.11 5.55 25.01
N ASP A 38 -12.14 6.69 25.69
CA ASP A 38 -11.59 7.95 25.16
C ASP A 38 -10.12 8.11 25.58
N PHE A 39 -9.31 8.61 24.62
CA PHE A 39 -7.90 8.95 24.77
C PHE A 39 -7.66 10.32 24.10
N GLY A 40 -7.85 11.39 24.87
CA GLY A 40 -7.75 12.75 24.36
C GLY A 40 -8.71 13.03 23.20
N GLU A 41 -8.16 13.33 22.03
CA GLU A 41 -8.94 13.58 20.80
C GLU A 41 -9.40 12.30 20.10
N PHE A 42 -9.06 11.13 20.63
CA PHE A 42 -9.42 9.84 20.05
C PHE A 42 -10.34 9.04 20.95
N SER A 43 -11.14 8.19 20.33
CA SER A 43 -11.91 7.15 21.00
C SER A 43 -11.61 5.80 20.37
N LEU A 44 -11.42 4.77 21.17
CA LEU A 44 -11.32 3.38 20.72
C LEU A 44 -12.69 2.73 20.90
N PHE A 45 -13.31 2.32 19.79
CA PHE A 45 -14.58 1.63 19.77
C PHE A 45 -14.40 0.15 19.53
N ARG A 46 -14.82 -0.68 20.48
CA ARG A 46 -14.64 -2.13 20.43
C ARG A 46 -15.49 -2.76 19.34
N THR A 47 -14.86 -3.47 18.40
CA THR A 47 -15.52 -4.13 17.28
C THR A 47 -15.17 -5.62 17.21
N VAL A 48 -15.96 -6.38 16.45
CA VAL A 48 -15.66 -7.78 16.14
C VAL A 48 -14.53 -7.85 15.11
N SER A 49 -13.55 -8.71 15.35
CA SER A 49 -12.49 -8.99 14.39
C SER A 49 -12.49 -10.48 14.00
N ARG A 50 -12.29 -10.76 12.71
CA ARG A 50 -12.30 -12.14 12.17
C ARG A 50 -11.07 -12.95 12.59
N HIS A 51 -9.91 -12.31 12.69
CA HIS A 51 -8.61 -12.97 12.86
C HIS A 51 -7.97 -12.66 14.21
N PHE A 52 -8.50 -11.70 14.94
CA PHE A 52 -7.97 -11.23 16.23
C PHE A 52 -9.03 -11.34 17.31
N LYS A 53 -8.61 -11.65 18.54
CA LYS A 53 -9.51 -11.65 19.70
C LYS A 53 -10.05 -10.25 19.97
N TYR A 54 -9.20 -9.25 19.73
CA TYR A 54 -9.48 -7.86 20.05
C TYR A 54 -9.33 -6.97 18.81
N GLY A 55 -10.37 -6.22 18.48
CA GLY A 55 -10.41 -5.27 17.38
C GLY A 55 -11.09 -3.99 17.81
N PHE A 56 -10.49 -2.86 17.42
CA PHE A 56 -11.01 -1.53 17.71
C PHE A 56 -11.02 -0.69 16.44
N ASP A 57 -12.08 0.09 16.25
CA ASP A 57 -12.09 1.22 15.36
C ASP A 57 -11.53 2.42 16.12
N VAL A 58 -10.55 3.10 15.54
CA VAL A 58 -9.99 4.35 16.06
C VAL A 58 -10.78 5.49 15.47
N LEU A 59 -11.44 6.24 16.33
CA LEU A 59 -12.29 7.37 15.97
C LEU A 59 -11.59 8.67 16.38
N TYR A 60 -11.46 9.62 15.47
CA TYR A 60 -10.99 10.98 15.73
C TYR A 60 -12.20 11.89 15.98
N ASN A 61 -12.20 12.58 17.09
CA ASN A 61 -13.27 13.45 17.52
C ASN A 61 -13.12 14.85 16.88
N LEU A 62 -13.73 15.06 15.72
CA LEU A 62 -13.69 16.33 14.98
C LEU A 62 -14.44 17.45 15.70
N TYR A 63 -15.62 17.11 16.29
CA TYR A 63 -16.51 18.00 17.04
C TYR A 63 -17.22 17.16 18.12
N PRO A 64 -17.88 17.78 19.12
CA PRO A 64 -18.55 17.05 20.20
C PRO A 64 -19.45 15.89 19.75
N ASP A 65 -20.11 16.04 18.58
CA ASP A 65 -21.05 15.03 18.06
C ASP A 65 -20.61 14.41 16.71
N SER A 66 -19.36 14.65 16.27
CA SER A 66 -18.85 14.15 14.99
C SER A 66 -17.55 13.41 15.17
N ARG A 67 -17.57 12.12 14.86
CA ARG A 67 -16.40 11.23 14.92
C ARG A 67 -16.09 10.69 13.54
N LYS A 68 -14.81 10.72 13.19
CA LYS A 68 -14.30 10.13 11.95
C LYS A 68 -13.47 8.90 12.28
N LYS A 69 -13.79 7.77 11.68
CA LYS A 69 -12.91 6.61 11.74
C LYS A 69 -11.62 6.92 10.98
N VAL A 70 -10.48 6.78 11.65
CA VAL A 70 -9.17 7.12 11.10
C VAL A 70 -8.22 5.92 10.99
N ALA A 71 -8.44 4.89 11.80
CA ALA A 71 -7.64 3.67 11.78
C ALA A 71 -8.40 2.49 12.40
N THR A 72 -7.77 1.32 12.35
CA THR A 72 -8.14 0.15 13.16
C THR A 72 -6.94 -0.32 13.96
N LEU A 73 -7.18 -0.72 15.21
CA LEU A 73 -6.20 -1.32 16.10
C LEU A 73 -6.64 -2.76 16.39
N ARG A 74 -5.71 -3.71 16.33
CA ARG A 74 -6.00 -5.14 16.54
C ARG A 74 -4.86 -5.85 17.23
N PHE A 75 -5.18 -6.77 18.16
CA PHE A 75 -4.19 -7.60 18.85
C PHE A 75 -4.78 -8.95 19.28
N GLY A 76 -3.91 -9.87 19.73
CA GLY A 76 -4.29 -11.21 20.16
C GLY A 76 -4.84 -12.05 19.00
N HIS A 77 -3.99 -12.81 18.32
CA HIS A 77 -4.45 -13.73 17.28
C HIS A 77 -5.31 -14.85 17.86
N HIS A 78 -6.37 -15.26 17.14
CA HIS A 78 -7.10 -16.46 17.50
C HIS A 78 -6.17 -17.69 17.38
N GLY A 79 -6.08 -18.50 18.44
CA GLY A 79 -5.24 -19.70 18.50
C GLY A 79 -3.90 -19.51 19.22
N GLU A 80 -3.50 -18.30 19.56
CA GLU A 80 -2.36 -18.07 20.45
C GLU A 80 -2.72 -18.41 21.90
N GLN A 81 -1.85 -19.19 22.57
CA GLN A 81 -2.04 -19.58 23.98
C GLN A 81 -1.70 -18.43 24.91
N GLU A 82 -0.69 -17.63 24.58
CA GLU A 82 -0.29 -16.44 25.33
C GLU A 82 -0.68 -15.17 24.56
N GLN A 83 -1.01 -14.12 25.31
CA GLN A 83 -1.34 -12.82 24.72
C GLN A 83 -0.08 -12.19 24.17
N SER A 84 0.00 -12.11 22.84
CA SER A 84 1.09 -11.40 22.18
C SER A 84 1.03 -9.91 22.48
N SER A 85 2.18 -9.31 22.79
CA SER A 85 2.31 -7.86 22.95
C SER A 85 2.18 -7.07 21.63
N TYR A 86 2.09 -7.77 20.50
CA TYR A 86 1.99 -7.12 19.19
C TYR A 86 0.61 -6.53 18.93
N VAL A 87 0.61 -5.27 18.49
CA VAL A 87 -0.55 -4.49 18.10
C VAL A 87 -0.42 -4.09 16.65
N TYR A 88 -1.42 -4.43 15.85
CA TYR A 88 -1.48 -4.08 14.42
C TYR A 88 -2.36 -2.86 14.23
N TYR A 89 -1.79 -1.82 13.62
CA TYR A 89 -2.42 -0.53 13.38
C TYR A 89 -2.55 -0.31 11.88
N ARG A 90 -3.78 -0.18 11.39
CA ARG A 90 -4.07 0.06 9.97
C ARG A 90 -4.81 1.37 9.81
N PHE A 91 -4.26 2.27 9.00
CA PHE A 91 -4.92 3.53 8.64
C PHE A 91 -6.11 3.30 7.72
N GLU A 92 -7.15 4.12 7.87
CA GLU A 92 -8.18 4.26 6.83
C GLU A 92 -7.57 4.98 5.62
N ASN A 93 -8.01 4.59 4.42
CA ASN A 93 -7.34 5.04 3.20
C ASN A 93 -7.47 6.55 2.98
N ASP A 94 -8.60 7.17 3.33
CA ASP A 94 -8.83 8.61 3.18
C ASP A 94 -7.96 9.47 4.11
N VAL A 95 -7.50 8.92 5.22
CA VAL A 95 -6.54 9.56 6.14
C VAL A 95 -5.18 9.77 5.46
N LEU A 96 -4.76 8.82 4.62
CA LEU A 96 -3.47 8.89 3.90
C LEU A 96 -3.45 10.00 2.82
N TYR A 97 -4.61 10.55 2.48
CA TYR A 97 -4.78 11.67 1.54
C TYR A 97 -5.03 13.02 2.24
N ASP A 98 -5.08 13.02 3.58
CA ASP A 98 -5.22 14.23 4.41
C ASP A 98 -4.07 14.31 5.41
N GLN A 99 -3.04 15.10 5.05
CA GLN A 99 -1.80 15.19 5.83
C GLN A 99 -2.07 15.57 7.29
N SER A 100 -3.01 16.51 7.53
CA SER A 100 -3.30 16.97 8.89
C SER A 100 -3.91 15.86 9.75
N ILE A 101 -4.86 15.11 9.21
CA ILE A 101 -5.48 13.99 9.92
C ILE A 101 -4.47 12.84 10.07
N PHE A 102 -3.64 12.60 9.04
CA PHE A 102 -2.59 11.59 9.10
C PHE A 102 -1.60 11.87 10.24
N ASP A 103 -1.05 13.09 10.29
CA ASP A 103 -0.07 13.50 11.31
C ASP A 103 -0.68 13.38 12.72
N THR A 104 -1.93 13.84 12.90
CA THR A 104 -2.64 13.70 14.17
C THR A 104 -2.85 12.21 14.52
N THR A 105 -3.27 11.38 13.57
CA THR A 105 -3.52 9.94 13.79
C THR A 105 -2.24 9.19 14.16
N MET A 106 -1.08 9.64 13.65
CA MET A 106 0.23 9.09 14.00
C MET A 106 0.63 9.32 15.45
N MET A 107 0.04 10.29 16.15
CA MET A 107 0.34 10.55 17.56
C MET A 107 -0.30 9.53 18.51
N LEU A 108 -1.40 8.90 18.11
CA LEU A 108 -2.14 7.99 19.01
C LEU A 108 -1.31 6.81 19.53
N PRO A 109 -0.50 6.09 18.72
CA PRO A 109 0.36 5.02 19.25
C PRO A 109 1.29 5.49 20.37
N GLU A 110 1.88 6.67 20.24
CA GLU A 110 2.73 7.27 21.29
C GLU A 110 1.91 7.61 22.54
N MET A 111 0.73 8.22 22.37
CA MET A 111 -0.19 8.52 23.49
C MET A 111 -0.62 7.25 24.25
N LEU A 112 -0.69 6.12 23.58
CA LEU A 112 -0.98 4.82 24.15
C LEU A 112 0.27 4.09 24.69
N GLY A 113 1.44 4.72 24.70
CA GLY A 113 2.70 4.11 25.15
C GLY A 113 3.15 2.93 24.29
N MET A 114 2.73 2.88 23.02
CA MET A 114 3.12 1.79 22.12
C MET A 114 4.47 2.07 21.48
N THR A 115 5.28 1.02 21.31
CA THR A 115 6.60 1.09 20.67
C THR A 115 6.56 0.52 19.28
N PHE A 116 6.95 1.32 18.28
CA PHE A 116 7.03 0.89 16.86
C PHE A 116 7.99 -0.28 16.68
N GLN A 117 7.58 -1.26 15.89
CA GLN A 117 8.36 -2.44 15.55
C GLN A 117 8.73 -2.50 14.09
N HIS A 118 7.76 -2.39 13.20
CA HIS A 118 7.99 -2.45 11.76
C HIS A 118 6.77 -2.03 10.95
N ILE A 119 6.99 -1.73 9.67
CA ILE A 119 5.93 -1.60 8.68
C ILE A 119 5.49 -3.02 8.27
N THR A 120 4.23 -3.37 8.56
CA THR A 120 3.68 -4.69 8.22
C THR A 120 3.44 -4.84 6.73
N SER A 121 2.83 -3.81 6.12
CA SER A 121 2.65 -3.69 4.67
C SER A 121 2.42 -2.24 4.28
N ILE A 122 2.80 -1.92 3.05
CA ILE A 122 2.59 -0.60 2.46
C ILE A 122 2.26 -0.76 0.97
N ASP A 123 1.25 -0.04 0.50
CA ASP A 123 0.96 0.13 -0.92
C ASP A 123 1.45 1.50 -1.34
N LEU A 124 2.46 1.51 -2.22
CA LEU A 124 2.97 2.73 -2.82
C LEU A 124 2.41 2.88 -4.22
N ALA A 125 1.89 4.06 -4.52
CA ALA A 125 1.24 4.35 -5.79
C ALA A 125 1.77 5.63 -6.43
N ARG A 126 1.76 5.66 -7.79
CA ARG A 126 1.91 6.88 -8.59
C ARG A 126 0.73 7.03 -9.52
N ASP A 127 0.11 8.18 -9.50
CA ASP A 127 -1.04 8.50 -10.34
C ASP A 127 -0.65 9.40 -11.50
N TYR A 128 -1.27 9.18 -12.68
CA TYR A 128 -0.98 9.85 -13.94
C TYR A 128 -2.28 10.28 -14.63
N ARG A 129 -2.23 11.37 -15.42
CA ARG A 129 -3.38 11.83 -16.26
C ARG A 129 -3.52 11.07 -17.57
N PHE A 130 -2.57 10.23 -17.91
CA PHE A 130 -2.54 9.45 -19.14
C PHE A 130 -2.60 7.95 -18.87
N ASP A 131 -3.00 7.16 -19.83
CA ASP A 131 -3.11 5.71 -19.72
C ASP A 131 -1.71 5.07 -19.66
N VAL A 132 -1.25 4.81 -18.42
CA VAL A 132 0.04 4.17 -18.13
C VAL A 132 0.10 2.75 -18.68
N VAL A 133 -1.02 2.02 -18.65
CA VAL A 133 -1.11 0.65 -19.15
C VAL A 133 -0.90 0.63 -20.68
N LYS A 134 -1.52 1.58 -21.39
CA LYS A 134 -1.33 1.73 -22.82
C LYS A 134 0.11 2.11 -23.18
N LYS A 135 0.76 2.99 -22.41
CA LYS A 135 2.19 3.34 -22.62
C LYS A 135 3.09 2.12 -22.41
N ILE A 136 2.93 1.41 -21.31
CA ILE A 136 3.71 0.19 -21.00
C ILE A 136 3.55 -0.84 -22.12
N ARG A 137 2.33 -1.08 -22.58
CA ARG A 137 2.05 -2.01 -23.68
C ARG A 137 2.69 -1.57 -25.00
N LYS A 138 2.68 -0.27 -25.30
CA LYS A 138 3.32 0.25 -26.50
C LYS A 138 4.82 -0.09 -26.52
N ILE A 139 5.50 0.11 -25.39
CA ILE A 139 6.92 -0.21 -25.27
C ILE A 139 7.17 -1.72 -25.32
N ALA A 140 6.34 -2.48 -24.62
CA ALA A 140 6.45 -3.93 -24.62
C ALA A 140 6.24 -4.57 -26.02
N LYS A 141 5.53 -3.90 -26.93
CA LYS A 141 5.34 -4.34 -28.31
C LYS A 141 6.54 -4.07 -29.23
N ASP A 142 7.41 -3.11 -28.89
CA ASP A 142 8.61 -2.83 -29.70
C ASP A 142 9.51 -4.08 -29.72
N GLU A 143 9.73 -4.65 -30.91
CA GLU A 143 10.52 -5.89 -31.07
C GLU A 143 11.97 -5.73 -30.57
N ALA A 144 12.52 -4.51 -30.63
CA ALA A 144 13.86 -4.21 -30.15
C ALA A 144 13.92 -4.15 -28.59
N VAL A 145 12.77 -4.14 -27.92
CA VAL A 145 12.68 -4.06 -26.45
C VAL A 145 12.46 -5.44 -25.85
N LYS A 146 13.30 -5.84 -24.91
CA LYS A 146 13.09 -7.02 -24.06
C LYS A 146 12.28 -6.63 -22.85
N VAL A 147 11.24 -7.42 -22.55
CA VAL A 147 10.45 -7.32 -21.32
C VAL A 147 11.02 -8.29 -20.30
N ILE A 148 11.34 -7.80 -19.13
CA ILE A 148 11.91 -8.60 -18.04
C ILE A 148 10.95 -8.52 -16.87
N VAL A 149 10.48 -9.67 -16.41
CA VAL A 149 9.52 -9.79 -15.32
C VAL A 149 10.10 -10.74 -14.27
N ASN A 150 10.12 -10.32 -13.00
CA ASN A 150 10.74 -11.09 -11.92
C ASN A 150 12.13 -11.61 -12.31
N CYS A 151 12.96 -10.75 -12.87
CA CYS A 151 14.32 -11.05 -13.35
C CYS A 151 14.42 -12.04 -14.52
N LYS A 152 13.31 -12.45 -15.14
CA LYS A 152 13.29 -13.35 -16.32
C LYS A 152 12.89 -12.59 -17.58
N VAL A 153 13.64 -12.81 -18.65
CA VAL A 153 13.24 -12.30 -19.98
C VAL A 153 12.02 -13.07 -20.47
N ILE A 154 10.98 -12.35 -20.86
CA ILE A 154 9.75 -12.93 -21.36
C ILE A 154 9.85 -13.13 -22.87
N ASP A 155 9.57 -14.35 -23.33
CA ASP A 155 9.37 -14.64 -24.74
C ASP A 155 7.98 -14.14 -25.17
N LYS A 156 7.98 -13.11 -26.00
CA LYS A 156 6.73 -12.45 -26.47
C LYS A 156 5.86 -13.34 -27.35
N ASN A 157 6.41 -14.45 -27.85
CA ASN A 157 5.73 -15.38 -28.76
C ASN A 157 5.16 -16.60 -28.04
N LYS A 158 5.46 -16.76 -26.76
CA LYS A 158 4.96 -17.87 -25.94
C LYS A 158 3.92 -17.39 -24.95
N ASP A 159 2.94 -18.27 -24.66
CA ASP A 159 2.05 -18.04 -23.53
C ASP A 159 2.84 -18.07 -22.23
N VAL A 160 2.60 -17.08 -21.39
CA VAL A 160 3.26 -17.00 -20.08
C VAL A 160 2.57 -17.97 -19.14
N PRO A 161 3.32 -18.78 -18.38
CA PRO A 161 2.74 -19.75 -17.46
C PRO A 161 1.70 -19.12 -16.53
N GLU A 162 0.53 -19.75 -16.41
CA GLU A 162 -0.51 -19.35 -15.47
C GLU A 162 0.06 -19.19 -14.05
N GLY A 163 -0.33 -18.16 -13.35
CA GLY A 163 0.00 -17.91 -11.96
C GLY A 163 1.13 -16.94 -11.69
N MET A 164 2.11 -16.75 -12.58
CA MET A 164 3.17 -15.73 -12.40
C MET A 164 2.77 -14.35 -12.88
N PHE A 165 1.84 -14.27 -13.82
CA PHE A 165 1.44 -13.03 -14.47
C PHE A 165 -0.05 -13.04 -14.80
N VAL A 166 -0.75 -12.02 -14.35
CA VAL A 166 -1.91 -11.52 -15.07
C VAL A 166 -1.44 -10.27 -15.84
N PHE A 167 -0.39 -10.47 -16.60
CA PHE A 167 -0.11 -9.61 -17.72
C PHE A 167 -0.73 -10.34 -18.90
N PRO A 168 -1.75 -9.82 -19.55
CA PRO A 168 -2.10 -10.35 -20.85
C PRO A 168 -1.00 -9.90 -21.81
N LEU A 169 0.14 -10.61 -21.77
CA LEU A 169 1.17 -10.54 -22.79
C LEU A 169 0.67 -11.17 -24.10
N ASN A 170 -0.52 -11.71 -24.09
CA ASN A 170 -1.21 -11.99 -25.33
C ASN A 170 -1.57 -10.65 -25.97
N PHE A 171 -0.55 -10.06 -26.63
CA PHE A 171 -0.64 -8.80 -27.37
C PHE A 171 -1.75 -8.82 -28.45
N LYS A 172 -2.33 -9.98 -28.75
CA LYS A 172 -3.48 -10.15 -29.66
C LYS A 172 -4.82 -9.83 -28.97
N LYS A 173 -4.93 -9.98 -27.62
CA LYS A 173 -6.14 -9.63 -26.84
C LYS A 173 -5.90 -8.39 -25.98
N LEU A 174 -5.80 -7.24 -26.62
CA LEU A 174 -5.51 -5.93 -25.99
C LEU A 174 -6.67 -5.29 -25.20
N SER A 175 -7.70 -6.04 -24.88
CA SER A 175 -8.92 -5.51 -24.25
C SER A 175 -8.84 -5.42 -22.72
N ASN A 176 -7.84 -6.02 -22.06
CA ASN A 176 -7.76 -5.92 -20.60
C ASN A 176 -7.16 -4.56 -20.19
N PRO A 177 -7.91 -3.72 -19.46
CA PRO A 177 -7.47 -2.38 -19.06
C PRO A 177 -6.46 -2.38 -17.91
N THR A 178 -6.05 -3.54 -17.40
CA THR A 178 -5.18 -3.67 -16.22
C THR A 178 -3.87 -4.40 -16.53
N ILE A 179 -2.84 -4.13 -15.74
CA ILE A 179 -1.60 -4.89 -15.64
C ILE A 179 -1.53 -5.43 -14.21
N SER A 180 -1.17 -6.69 -14.04
CA SER A 180 -0.82 -7.23 -12.74
C SER A 180 0.41 -8.13 -12.87
N VAL A 181 1.43 -7.88 -12.05
CA VAL A 181 2.65 -8.68 -11.97
C VAL A 181 2.87 -9.08 -10.53
N LYS A 182 3.05 -10.37 -10.28
CA LYS A 182 3.25 -10.90 -8.93
C LYS A 182 4.54 -11.69 -8.85
N GLN A 183 5.25 -11.60 -7.75
CA GLN A 183 6.30 -12.57 -7.44
C GLN A 183 5.70 -13.96 -7.19
N ALA A 184 6.47 -15.03 -7.41
CA ALA A 184 6.00 -16.42 -7.24
C ALA A 184 5.45 -16.69 -5.83
N LYS A 185 6.09 -16.09 -4.79
CA LYS A 185 5.62 -16.20 -3.41
C LYS A 185 4.28 -15.47 -3.18
N ALA A 186 4.03 -14.34 -3.86
CA ALA A 186 2.77 -13.61 -3.80
C ALA A 186 1.61 -14.32 -4.53
N VAL A 187 1.91 -15.22 -5.46
CA VAL A 187 0.91 -16.09 -6.12
C VAL A 187 0.43 -17.17 -5.18
N LYS A 188 1.35 -17.74 -4.40
CA LYS A 188 1.04 -18.81 -3.42
C LYS A 188 0.36 -18.26 -2.16
N ASP A 189 0.80 -17.13 -1.70
CA ASP A 189 0.31 -16.46 -0.50
C ASP A 189 0.27 -14.94 -0.74
N LYS A 190 -0.93 -14.36 -0.76
CA LYS A 190 -1.14 -12.92 -1.01
C LYS A 190 -0.52 -12.01 0.06
N SER A 191 -0.20 -12.55 1.22
CA SER A 191 0.48 -11.82 2.31
C SER A 191 2.00 -11.73 2.10
N LYS A 192 2.55 -12.37 1.04
CA LYS A 192 3.98 -12.46 0.78
C LYS A 192 4.34 -11.93 -0.60
N GLY A 193 5.56 -11.38 -0.72
CA GLY A 193 6.11 -10.94 -1.98
C GLY A 193 5.51 -9.64 -2.51
N LEU A 194 6.09 -9.17 -3.60
CA LEU A 194 5.69 -7.95 -4.28
C LEU A 194 4.56 -8.21 -5.28
N THR A 195 3.67 -7.23 -5.40
CA THR A 195 2.66 -7.21 -6.46
C THR A 195 2.62 -5.83 -7.09
N LEU A 196 2.69 -5.76 -8.43
CA LEU A 196 2.45 -4.56 -9.22
C LEU A 196 1.05 -4.62 -9.81
N CYS A 197 0.29 -3.54 -9.66
CA CYS A 197 -0.98 -3.32 -10.35
C CYS A 197 -0.94 -2.02 -11.13
N GLY A 198 -1.40 -2.07 -12.40
CA GLY A 198 -1.60 -0.87 -13.23
C GLY A 198 -3.01 -0.85 -13.79
N TYR A 199 -3.74 0.26 -13.62
CA TYR A 199 -5.15 0.32 -13.99
C TYR A 199 -5.67 1.76 -14.12
N ASN A 200 -6.91 1.88 -14.66
CA ASN A 200 -7.63 3.15 -14.71
C ASN A 200 -8.27 3.41 -13.34
N LYS A 201 -7.67 4.31 -12.55
CA LYS A 201 -8.13 4.66 -11.19
C LYS A 201 -9.45 5.42 -11.21
N THR A 202 -9.69 6.27 -12.23
CA THR A 202 -10.99 6.95 -12.36
C THR A 202 -12.12 5.94 -12.49
N LYS A 203 -11.97 4.96 -13.39
CA LYS A 203 -12.98 3.92 -13.58
C LYS A 203 -13.17 3.08 -12.32
N GLU A 204 -12.09 2.74 -11.61
CA GLU A 204 -12.15 1.98 -10.37
C GLU A 204 -12.92 2.75 -9.29
N ILE A 205 -12.69 4.07 -9.14
CA ILE A 205 -13.44 4.93 -8.22
C ILE A 205 -14.94 4.91 -8.57
N GLU A 206 -15.27 5.07 -9.84
CA GLU A 206 -16.66 5.17 -10.31
C GLU A 206 -17.45 3.86 -10.19
N THR A 207 -16.78 2.71 -10.34
CA THR A 207 -17.47 1.41 -10.42
C THR A 207 -17.34 0.54 -9.16
N SER A 208 -16.37 0.83 -8.28
CA SER A 208 -16.02 -0.11 -7.21
C SER A 208 -15.73 0.54 -5.86
N SER A 209 -14.79 1.48 -5.79
CA SER A 209 -14.32 1.96 -4.49
C SER A 209 -15.08 3.18 -3.98
N HIS A 210 -15.64 3.98 -4.87
CA HIS A 210 -16.34 5.24 -4.57
C HIS A 210 -15.49 6.24 -3.74
N LYS A 211 -14.14 6.19 -3.89
CA LYS A 211 -13.16 7.01 -3.16
C LYS A 211 -12.93 8.34 -3.86
N ASP A 212 -13.94 9.19 -3.96
CA ASP A 212 -13.87 10.47 -4.67
C ASP A 212 -12.84 11.45 -4.09
N TYR A 213 -12.48 11.33 -2.80
CA TYR A 213 -11.42 12.11 -2.18
C TYR A 213 -10.07 11.96 -2.89
N ILE A 214 -9.79 10.83 -3.56
CA ILE A 214 -8.59 10.65 -4.37
C ILE A 214 -8.60 11.60 -5.57
N LYS A 215 -9.74 11.77 -6.26
CA LYS A 215 -9.86 12.76 -7.33
C LYS A 215 -9.71 14.19 -6.79
N GLN A 216 -10.33 14.47 -5.64
CA GLN A 216 -10.25 15.79 -4.98
C GLN A 216 -8.82 16.15 -4.60
N PHE A 217 -8.06 15.18 -4.08
CA PHE A 217 -6.63 15.34 -3.74
C PHE A 217 -5.80 15.87 -4.92
N TYR A 218 -6.11 15.45 -6.16
CA TYR A 218 -5.44 15.90 -7.38
C TYR A 218 -6.15 17.06 -8.11
N GLY A 219 -7.15 17.69 -7.50
CA GLY A 219 -7.90 18.78 -8.11
C GLY A 219 -8.88 18.33 -9.19
N ASN A 220 -9.49 17.18 -9.02
CA ASN A 220 -10.54 16.59 -9.87
C ASN A 220 -10.15 16.44 -11.36
N PRO A 221 -9.05 15.77 -11.69
CA PRO A 221 -8.68 15.51 -13.06
C PRO A 221 -9.73 14.64 -13.77
N LYS A 222 -9.90 14.85 -15.08
CA LYS A 222 -10.84 14.05 -15.91
C LYS A 222 -10.50 12.57 -15.94
N SER A 223 -9.23 12.22 -15.81
CA SER A 223 -8.74 10.84 -15.85
C SER A 223 -7.54 10.69 -14.94
N LEU A 224 -7.54 9.59 -14.17
CA LEU A 224 -6.42 9.11 -13.37
C LEU A 224 -6.13 7.67 -13.73
N HIS A 225 -4.85 7.36 -13.92
CA HIS A 225 -4.33 6.02 -14.11
C HIS A 225 -3.25 5.77 -13.07
N ARG A 226 -3.25 4.61 -12.47
CA ARG A 226 -2.38 4.26 -11.34
C ARG A 226 -1.42 3.14 -11.69
N LEU A 227 -0.19 3.28 -11.20
CA LEU A 227 0.73 2.16 -10.97
C LEU A 227 0.94 2.04 -9.46
N GLU A 228 0.65 0.87 -8.92
CA GLU A 228 0.67 0.58 -7.48
C GLU A 228 1.54 -0.65 -7.22
N VAL A 229 2.41 -0.56 -6.23
CA VAL A 229 3.26 -1.66 -5.77
C VAL A 229 2.89 -1.98 -4.33
N HIS A 230 2.31 -3.16 -4.13
CA HIS A 230 2.08 -3.73 -2.81
C HIS A 230 3.35 -4.39 -2.28
N GLN A 231 3.70 -4.09 -1.04
CA GLN A 231 4.90 -4.53 -0.35
C GLN A 231 4.54 -4.97 1.06
N ASN A 232 5.10 -6.07 1.51
CA ASN A 232 4.96 -6.53 2.89
C ASN A 232 6.27 -6.36 3.65
N ASN A 233 6.24 -6.66 4.95
CA ASN A 233 7.36 -6.46 5.85
C ASN A 233 8.67 -7.12 5.38
N GLU A 234 8.61 -8.31 4.78
CA GLU A 234 9.82 -9.03 4.32
C GLU A 234 10.55 -8.24 3.22
N GLU A 235 9.82 -7.75 2.22
CA GLU A 235 10.39 -6.96 1.12
C GLU A 235 10.91 -5.60 1.59
N ILE A 236 10.21 -4.97 2.54
CA ILE A 236 10.62 -3.69 3.13
C ILE A 236 11.92 -3.89 3.93
N LYS A 237 12.00 -4.95 4.75
CA LYS A 237 13.22 -5.33 5.48
C LYS A 237 14.39 -5.59 4.56
N ASP A 238 14.17 -6.35 3.49
CA ASP A 238 15.22 -6.64 2.50
C ASP A 238 15.72 -5.37 1.83
N PHE A 239 14.82 -4.46 1.43
CA PHE A 239 15.18 -3.16 0.85
C PHE A 239 16.00 -2.33 1.84
N CYS A 240 15.55 -2.19 3.09
CA CYS A 240 16.26 -1.45 4.13
C CYS A 240 17.65 -2.05 4.39
N LYS A 241 17.76 -3.38 4.50
CA LYS A 241 19.04 -4.09 4.71
C LYS A 241 20.02 -3.86 3.59
N VAL A 242 19.58 -3.97 2.34
CA VAL A 242 20.46 -3.76 1.16
C VAL A 242 20.99 -2.32 1.11
N ASN A 243 20.20 -1.35 1.55
CA ASN A 243 20.55 0.08 1.52
C ASN A 243 21.14 0.59 2.85
N ASN A 244 21.36 -0.28 3.85
CA ASN A 244 21.83 0.08 5.21
C ASN A 244 20.95 1.16 5.88
N ILE A 245 19.62 1.08 5.71
CA ILE A 245 18.65 1.99 6.30
C ILE A 245 18.03 1.28 7.52
N PRO A 246 18.08 1.85 8.73
CA PRO A 246 17.36 1.30 9.87
C PRO A 246 15.85 1.43 9.64
N GLN A 247 15.08 0.41 10.05
CA GLN A 247 13.62 0.54 10.04
C GLN A 247 13.17 1.45 11.18
N ASP A 248 12.70 2.61 10.83
CA ASP A 248 12.16 3.61 11.73
C ASP A 248 10.82 4.15 11.22
N ILE A 249 9.97 4.62 12.12
CA ILE A 249 8.66 5.16 11.79
C ILE A 249 8.74 6.39 10.86
N SER A 250 9.81 7.18 10.95
CA SER A 250 10.02 8.37 10.12
C SER A 250 10.13 8.06 8.62
N LEU A 251 10.47 6.81 8.26
CA LEU A 251 10.55 6.39 6.84
C LEU A 251 9.24 6.57 6.08
N ILE A 252 8.09 6.50 6.76
CA ILE A 252 6.78 6.67 6.12
C ILE A 252 6.50 8.12 5.71
N THR A 253 7.25 9.08 6.24
CA THR A 253 7.18 10.50 5.87
C THR A 253 8.36 10.95 5.01
N ASP A 254 9.37 10.10 4.85
CA ASP A 254 10.52 10.38 3.99
C ASP A 254 10.19 10.09 2.51
N GLN A 255 9.92 11.16 1.76
CA GLN A 255 9.58 11.06 0.34
C GLN A 255 10.72 10.43 -0.49
N GLN A 256 11.99 10.66 -0.15
CA GLN A 256 13.11 10.09 -0.89
C GLN A 256 13.19 8.58 -0.69
N PHE A 257 12.95 8.12 0.55
CA PHE A 257 12.84 6.71 0.86
C PHE A 257 11.69 6.04 0.11
N LEU A 258 10.49 6.63 0.14
CA LEU A 258 9.30 6.10 -0.54
C LEU A 258 9.52 6.01 -2.06
N ASP A 259 10.10 7.05 -2.67
CA ASP A 259 10.41 7.07 -4.10
C ASP A 259 11.45 6.01 -4.47
N ALA A 260 12.52 5.88 -3.69
CA ALA A 260 13.58 4.90 -3.93
C ALA A 260 13.07 3.45 -3.79
N MET A 261 12.28 3.18 -2.76
CA MET A 261 11.70 1.86 -2.52
C MET A 261 10.69 1.50 -3.62
N TYR A 262 9.82 2.44 -4.01
CA TYR A 262 8.89 2.25 -5.12
C TYR A 262 9.61 1.90 -6.43
N ASP A 263 10.62 2.70 -6.81
CA ASP A 263 11.36 2.51 -8.08
C ASP A 263 12.16 1.20 -8.09
N ALA A 264 12.75 0.81 -6.96
CA ALA A 264 13.46 -0.46 -6.81
C ALA A 264 12.52 -1.65 -6.98
N HIS A 265 11.39 -1.66 -6.28
CA HIS A 265 10.43 -2.76 -6.30
C HIS A 265 9.67 -2.83 -7.64
N LEU A 266 9.27 -1.69 -8.21
CA LEU A 266 8.72 -1.63 -9.56
C LEU A 266 9.69 -2.23 -10.58
N SER A 267 10.97 -1.85 -10.52
CA SER A 267 12.00 -2.35 -11.43
C SER A 267 12.35 -3.83 -11.22
N SER A 268 12.16 -4.37 -10.01
CA SER A 268 12.34 -5.81 -9.75
C SER A 268 11.22 -6.65 -10.36
N LEU A 269 9.99 -6.14 -10.32
CA LEU A 269 8.80 -6.78 -10.87
C LEU A 269 8.74 -6.70 -12.39
N LEU A 270 8.95 -5.50 -12.95
CA LEU A 270 8.82 -5.22 -14.38
C LEU A 270 9.88 -4.22 -14.82
N ARG A 271 10.67 -4.59 -15.82
CA ARG A 271 11.65 -3.70 -16.46
C ARG A 271 11.79 -3.97 -17.95
N PHE A 272 12.33 -3.00 -18.65
CA PHE A 272 12.52 -3.04 -20.10
C PHE A 272 13.98 -2.76 -20.44
N THR A 273 14.50 -3.43 -21.49
CA THR A 273 15.85 -3.15 -22.01
C THR A 273 15.78 -3.07 -23.53
N LYS A 274 16.54 -2.14 -24.11
CA LYS A 274 16.75 -2.05 -25.57
C LYS A 274 18.23 -2.27 -25.86
N GLY A 275 18.54 -3.38 -26.53
CA GLY A 275 19.91 -3.87 -26.62
C GLY A 275 20.46 -4.19 -25.22
N ARG A 276 21.57 -3.51 -24.82
CA ARG A 276 22.18 -3.62 -23.50
C ARG A 276 21.71 -2.54 -22.52
N THR A 277 20.94 -1.54 -22.97
CA THR A 277 20.52 -0.39 -22.17
C THR A 277 19.22 -0.69 -21.41
N LYS A 278 19.21 -0.48 -20.11
CA LYS A 278 17.99 -0.48 -19.29
C LYS A 278 17.21 0.80 -19.61
N LEU A 279 15.92 0.66 -19.94
CA LEU A 279 15.03 1.81 -20.08
C LEU A 279 14.60 2.29 -18.68
N ASN A 280 14.71 3.60 -18.45
CA ASN A 280 14.31 4.20 -17.19
C ASN A 280 12.78 4.35 -17.16
N TRP A 281 12.17 4.09 -16.01
CA TRP A 281 10.73 4.29 -15.83
C TRP A 281 10.30 5.75 -16.07
N ARG A 282 11.15 6.71 -15.71
CA ARG A 282 10.89 8.13 -16.02
C ARG A 282 10.74 8.34 -17.53
N ASP A 283 11.63 7.78 -18.33
CA ASP A 283 11.59 7.93 -19.81
C ASP A 283 10.41 7.17 -20.43
N ILE A 284 9.97 6.10 -19.78
CA ILE A 284 8.79 5.30 -20.20
C ILE A 284 7.50 6.07 -19.95
N LEU A 285 7.42 6.77 -18.83
CA LEU A 285 6.18 7.39 -18.33
C LEU A 285 6.09 8.90 -18.62
N HIS A 286 7.17 9.53 -19.02
CA HIS A 286 7.15 10.91 -19.54
C HIS A 286 7.23 10.92 -21.08
#